data_3fac86e327426cc3399a59e2c1912847
#
_entry.id   3fac86e327426cc3399a59e2c1912847
#
_cell.length_a   1.000
_cell.length_b   1.000
_cell.length_c   1.000
_cell.angle_alpha   90.00
_cell.angle_beta   90.00
_cell.angle_gamma   90.00
#
_symmetry.space_group_name_H-M   'P 1'
#
loop_
_entity.id
_entity.type
_entity.pdbx_description
1 polymer ?
#
loop_
_entity_poly.entity_id
_entity_poly.type
_entity_poly.pdbx_seq_one_letter_code
_entity_poly.pdbx_strand_id
1 'polypeptide(L)'
;VAPAAGARSTPRPVPREPYVAEEIVEIGTIEIPKIGLVHRLQHGLSLRNIDLGPSHWPGTAWPGEVGNSVFAGHRVTRSRPFRNIDQLEPGDEVIFTIGSARSVYHVTGSEIVAPTALHIADQTVTPTATLFACHPPGSARQRYVVRLALAG
;
A
#
# COMPACT_ATOMS: atom_id res chain seq x y z
N VAL A 1 -7.71 14.15 1.28
CA VAL A 1 -8.11 14.74 0.00
C VAL A 1 -7.02 14.51 -1.04
N ALA A 2 -7.40 14.07 -2.20
CA ALA A 2 -6.46 13.83 -3.30
C ALA A 2 -5.80 15.12 -3.76
N PRO A 3 -4.55 15.06 -4.28
CA PRO A 3 -3.89 16.23 -4.85
C PRO A 3 -4.68 16.81 -6.01
N ALA A 4 -4.50 18.10 -6.26
CA ALA A 4 -5.08 18.75 -7.44
C ALA A 4 -4.55 18.11 -8.72
N ALA A 5 -5.33 18.16 -9.80
CA ALA A 5 -4.91 17.66 -11.11
C ALA A 5 -3.60 18.31 -11.53
N GLY A 6 -2.62 17.50 -11.96
CA GLY A 6 -1.30 17.97 -12.36
C GLY A 6 -0.31 18.19 -11.21
N ALA A 7 -0.78 18.19 -9.97
CA ALA A 7 0.12 18.30 -8.82
C ALA A 7 0.80 16.95 -8.56
N ARG A 8 2.08 16.97 -8.24
CA ARG A 8 2.80 15.77 -7.83
C ARG A 8 2.61 15.53 -6.35
N SER A 9 2.30 14.29 -6.00
CA SER A 9 2.29 13.86 -4.61
C SER A 9 3.72 13.80 -4.09
N THR A 10 3.90 14.09 -2.80
CA THR A 10 5.20 14.04 -2.15
C THR A 10 5.09 13.10 -0.95
N PRO A 11 5.72 11.91 -1.03
CA PRO A 11 5.68 10.97 0.08
C PRO A 11 6.24 11.59 1.36
N ARG A 12 5.54 11.40 2.48
CA ARG A 12 5.99 11.87 3.78
C ARG A 12 7.12 10.97 4.31
N PRO A 13 8.06 11.51 5.10
CA PRO A 13 9.09 10.68 5.73
C PRO A 13 8.48 9.60 6.62
N VAL A 14 9.11 8.43 6.64
CA VAL A 14 8.72 7.34 7.53
C VAL A 14 9.01 7.78 8.98
N PRO A 15 8.08 7.58 9.93
CA PRO A 15 8.32 7.92 11.33
C PRO A 15 9.54 7.19 11.88
N ARG A 16 10.37 7.89 12.66
CA ARG A 16 11.54 7.29 13.32
C ARG A 16 11.11 6.32 14.41
N GLU A 17 10.05 6.70 15.17
CA GLU A 17 9.49 5.86 16.21
C GLU A 17 8.33 5.08 15.62
N PRO A 18 8.38 3.73 15.60
CA PRO A 18 7.31 2.92 14.98
C PRO A 18 5.93 3.19 15.57
N TYR A 19 5.86 3.48 16.88
CA TYR A 19 4.59 3.75 17.56
C TYR A 19 4.42 5.24 17.91
N VAL A 20 4.92 6.12 17.04
CA VAL A 20 4.71 7.56 17.22
C VAL A 20 3.21 7.86 17.36
N ALA A 21 2.89 8.91 18.11
CA ALA A 21 1.51 9.35 18.30
C ALA A 21 0.96 9.89 16.97
N GLU A 22 0.34 9.01 16.20
CA GLU A 22 -0.27 9.31 14.91
C GLU A 22 -1.76 9.04 15.01
N GLU A 23 -2.57 9.90 14.42
CA GLU A 23 -4.02 9.73 14.43
C GLU A 23 -4.42 8.42 13.76
N ILE A 24 -5.38 7.71 14.35
CA ILE A 24 -5.95 6.50 13.75
C ILE A 24 -7.03 6.92 12.77
N VAL A 25 -6.80 6.69 11.48
CA VAL A 25 -7.72 7.10 10.42
C VAL A 25 -7.99 5.91 9.50
N GLU A 26 -9.26 5.50 9.42
CA GLU A 26 -9.72 4.49 8.48
C GLU A 26 -10.20 5.21 7.23
N ILE A 27 -9.73 4.77 6.05
CA ILE A 27 -10.01 5.46 4.78
C ILE A 27 -10.84 4.65 3.80
N GLY A 28 -11.01 3.35 4.02
CA GLY A 28 -11.77 2.52 3.10
C GLY A 28 -11.42 1.06 3.23
N THR A 29 -11.44 0.33 2.11
CA THR A 29 -11.18 -1.11 2.08
C THR A 29 -10.29 -1.49 0.91
N ILE A 30 -9.58 -2.61 1.07
CA ILE A 30 -8.81 -3.26 0.02
C ILE A 30 -9.37 -4.68 -0.17
N GLU A 31 -9.44 -5.12 -1.42
CA GLU A 31 -9.91 -6.45 -1.77
C GLU A 31 -8.94 -7.05 -2.79
N ILE A 32 -8.42 -8.23 -2.48
CA ILE A 32 -7.52 -8.97 -3.38
C ILE A 32 -8.09 -10.39 -3.53
N PRO A 33 -8.94 -10.62 -4.56
CA PRO A 33 -9.64 -11.90 -4.69
C PRO A 33 -8.74 -13.12 -4.75
N LYS A 34 -7.60 -13.03 -5.44
CA LYS A 34 -6.65 -14.15 -5.62
C LYS A 34 -6.24 -14.77 -4.28
N ILE A 35 -6.06 -13.97 -3.24
CA ILE A 35 -5.62 -14.45 -1.93
C ILE A 35 -6.73 -14.37 -0.88
N GLY A 36 -7.96 -14.09 -1.30
CA GLY A 36 -9.10 -14.04 -0.41
C GLY A 36 -9.06 -12.91 0.60
N LEU A 37 -8.35 -11.84 0.30
CA LEU A 37 -8.23 -10.71 1.22
C LEU A 37 -9.36 -9.71 1.03
N VAL A 38 -10.03 -9.37 2.15
CA VAL A 38 -10.89 -8.19 2.26
C VAL A 38 -10.55 -7.58 3.61
N HIS A 39 -10.10 -6.33 3.61
CA HIS A 39 -9.65 -5.70 4.84
C HIS A 39 -9.90 -4.19 4.82
N ARG A 40 -10.01 -3.61 6.00
CA ARG A 40 -10.07 -2.16 6.17
C ARG A 40 -8.71 -1.56 5.84
N LEU A 41 -8.72 -0.34 5.31
CA LEU A 41 -7.52 0.44 5.02
C LEU A 41 -7.37 1.56 6.03
N GLN A 42 -6.15 1.80 6.46
CA GLN A 42 -5.77 2.88 7.36
C GLN A 42 -4.95 3.93 6.61
N HIS A 43 -4.66 5.06 7.26
CA HIS A 43 -3.81 6.11 6.71
C HIS A 43 -2.73 6.47 7.72
N GLY A 44 -1.47 6.31 7.32
CA GLY A 44 -0.31 6.58 8.16
C GLY A 44 0.65 5.41 8.22
N LEU A 45 1.91 5.66 8.52
CA LEU A 45 2.96 4.65 8.55
C LEU A 45 3.43 4.29 9.95
N SER A 46 2.80 4.81 10.99
CA SER A 46 3.10 4.29 12.34
C SER A 46 2.53 2.88 12.46
N LEU A 47 3.13 2.07 13.31
CA LEU A 47 2.59 0.76 13.59
C LEU A 47 1.21 0.82 14.25
N ARG A 48 0.85 1.97 14.84
CA ARG A 48 -0.50 2.19 15.37
C ARG A 48 -1.56 1.99 14.28
N ASN A 49 -1.32 2.49 13.07
CA ASN A 49 -2.22 2.32 11.95
C ASN A 49 -2.01 0.97 11.25
N ILE A 50 -0.76 0.59 10.99
CA ILE A 50 -0.45 -0.66 10.27
C ILE A 50 -0.94 -1.89 11.04
N ASP A 51 -0.94 -1.86 12.37
CA ASP A 51 -1.47 -2.94 13.19
C ASP A 51 -2.98 -3.17 12.96
N LEU A 52 -3.71 -2.14 12.54
CA LEU A 52 -5.15 -2.21 12.30
C LEU A 52 -5.50 -2.65 10.88
N GLY A 53 -4.55 -2.60 9.96
CA GLY A 53 -4.77 -3.02 8.57
C GLY A 53 -3.75 -2.40 7.63
N PRO A 54 -3.82 -2.77 6.33
CA PRO A 54 -2.96 -2.12 5.34
C PRO A 54 -3.14 -0.62 5.38
N SER A 55 -2.05 0.13 5.32
CA SER A 55 -2.06 1.54 5.61
C SER A 55 -1.43 2.36 4.50
N HIS A 56 -2.12 3.44 4.11
CA HIS A 56 -1.69 4.35 3.05
C HIS A 56 -0.50 5.19 3.52
N TRP A 57 0.53 5.27 2.69
CA TRP A 57 1.71 6.10 2.94
C TRP A 57 1.33 7.56 2.70
N PRO A 58 1.33 8.40 3.76
CA PRO A 58 0.93 9.79 3.62
C PRO A 58 1.78 10.54 2.60
N GLY A 59 1.14 11.37 1.80
CA GLY A 59 1.80 12.14 0.76
C GLY A 59 1.90 11.42 -0.58
N THR A 60 1.64 10.10 -0.64
CA THR A 60 1.53 9.40 -1.93
C THR A 60 0.14 9.63 -2.52
N ALA A 61 -0.02 9.32 -3.81
CA ALA A 61 -1.31 9.49 -4.47
C ALA A 61 -2.41 8.65 -3.80
N TRP A 62 -3.66 9.09 -3.92
CA TRP A 62 -4.81 8.30 -3.51
C TRP A 62 -5.20 7.33 -4.63
N PRO A 63 -5.80 6.18 -4.29
CA PRO A 63 -6.26 5.24 -5.31
C PRO A 63 -7.18 5.93 -6.32
N GLY A 64 -6.95 5.67 -7.60
CA GLY A 64 -7.69 6.27 -8.70
C GLY A 64 -7.09 7.56 -9.23
N GLU A 65 -6.16 8.17 -8.50
CA GLU A 65 -5.51 9.42 -8.88
C GLU A 65 -4.20 9.16 -9.63
N VAL A 66 -3.74 10.15 -10.38
CA VAL A 66 -2.42 10.13 -11.01
C VAL A 66 -1.35 10.07 -9.92
N GLY A 67 -0.38 9.19 -10.09
CA GLY A 67 0.68 8.96 -9.14
C GLY A 67 0.66 7.55 -8.58
N ASN A 68 1.58 7.28 -7.66
CA ASN A 68 1.75 5.97 -7.05
C ASN A 68 1.13 5.97 -5.65
N SER A 69 0.08 5.18 -5.47
CA SER A 69 -0.62 5.02 -4.19
C SER A 69 0.01 3.87 -3.42
N VAL A 70 0.66 4.15 -2.28
CA VAL A 70 1.53 3.18 -1.60
C VAL A 70 0.91 2.74 -0.28
N PHE A 71 0.90 1.42 -0.06
CA PHE A 71 0.31 0.81 1.13
C PHE A 71 1.28 -0.18 1.77
N ALA A 72 1.42 -0.09 3.08
CA ALA A 72 2.18 -1.03 3.91
C ALA A 72 1.22 -1.97 4.63
N GLY A 73 1.61 -3.21 4.81
CA GLY A 73 0.81 -4.17 5.57
C GLY A 73 1.67 -5.22 6.26
N HIS A 74 1.16 -5.77 7.36
CA HIS A 74 1.84 -6.84 8.08
C HIS A 74 1.81 -8.15 7.30
N ARG A 75 2.91 -8.90 7.40
CA ARG A 75 3.05 -10.21 6.75
C ARG A 75 2.69 -11.36 7.66
N VAL A 76 3.09 -11.29 8.93
CA VAL A 76 2.94 -12.41 9.87
C VAL A 76 2.32 -12.04 11.21
N THR A 77 2.08 -10.75 11.47
CA THR A 77 1.51 -10.29 12.74
C THR A 77 0.13 -9.70 12.56
N ARG A 78 -0.62 -9.59 13.65
CA ARG A 78 -1.98 -9.07 13.68
C ARG A 78 -2.88 -9.88 12.75
N SER A 79 -3.65 -9.24 11.87
CA SER A 79 -4.52 -9.92 10.91
C SER A 79 -3.76 -10.46 9.68
N ARG A 80 -2.48 -10.17 9.57
CA ARG A 80 -1.59 -10.65 8.49
C ARG A 80 -2.15 -10.38 7.10
N PRO A 81 -2.59 -9.16 6.79
CA PRO A 81 -3.31 -8.91 5.54
C PRO A 81 -2.44 -9.17 4.29
N PHE A 82 -1.13 -8.97 4.37
CA PHE A 82 -0.23 -9.14 3.24
C PHE A 82 0.59 -10.44 3.31
N ARG A 83 0.12 -11.43 4.07
CA ARG A 83 0.83 -12.70 4.19
C ARG A 83 1.15 -13.34 2.85
N ASN A 84 0.20 -13.35 1.95
CA ASN A 84 0.30 -14.06 0.68
C ASN A 84 0.43 -13.16 -0.55
N ILE A 85 0.90 -11.92 -0.38
CA ILE A 85 1.07 -11.04 -1.55
C ILE A 85 2.12 -11.54 -2.54
N ASP A 86 3.01 -12.44 -2.11
CA ASP A 86 3.98 -13.09 -2.99
C ASP A 86 3.35 -14.09 -3.97
N GLN A 87 2.07 -14.43 -3.77
CA GLN A 87 1.34 -15.28 -4.70
C GLN A 87 0.71 -14.49 -5.85
N LEU A 88 0.76 -13.16 -5.82
CA LEU A 88 0.18 -12.33 -6.85
C LEU A 88 1.03 -12.35 -8.11
N GLU A 89 0.34 -12.47 -9.25
CA GLU A 89 0.96 -12.51 -10.58
C GLU A 89 0.41 -11.38 -11.45
N PRO A 90 1.13 -10.99 -12.52
CA PRO A 90 0.62 -9.98 -13.44
C PRO A 90 -0.80 -10.31 -13.92
N GLY A 91 -1.68 -9.31 -13.86
CA GLY A 91 -3.08 -9.47 -14.22
C GLY A 91 -4.03 -9.70 -13.05
N ASP A 92 -3.52 -10.10 -11.89
CA ASP A 92 -4.37 -10.28 -10.70
C ASP A 92 -4.92 -8.93 -10.25
N GLU A 93 -6.17 -8.95 -9.76
CA GLU A 93 -6.87 -7.71 -9.37
C GLU A 93 -6.61 -7.33 -7.93
N VAL A 94 -6.48 -6.03 -7.70
CA VAL A 94 -6.49 -5.41 -6.38
C VAL A 94 -7.49 -4.26 -6.44
N ILE A 95 -8.47 -4.26 -5.55
CA ILE A 95 -9.57 -3.31 -5.58
C ILE A 95 -9.53 -2.44 -4.35
N PHE A 96 -9.47 -1.13 -4.55
CA PHE A 96 -9.54 -0.16 -3.47
C PHE A 96 -10.90 0.53 -3.50
N THR A 97 -11.53 0.67 -2.34
CA THR A 97 -12.75 1.46 -2.20
C THR A 97 -12.49 2.52 -1.12
N ILE A 98 -12.44 3.77 -1.55
CA ILE A 98 -12.22 4.93 -0.67
C ILE A 98 -13.49 5.77 -0.69
N GLY A 99 -14.22 5.79 0.42
CA GLY A 99 -15.55 6.39 0.41
C GLY A 99 -16.46 5.65 -0.56
N SER A 100 -17.01 6.36 -1.55
CA SER A 100 -17.82 5.76 -2.61
C SER A 100 -17.03 5.46 -3.89
N ALA A 101 -15.74 5.80 -3.94
CA ALA A 101 -14.90 5.62 -5.14
C ALA A 101 -14.23 4.25 -5.13
N ARG A 102 -14.55 3.44 -6.13
CA ARG A 102 -13.98 2.10 -6.32
C ARG A 102 -12.99 2.13 -7.47
N SER A 103 -11.76 1.67 -7.22
CA SER A 103 -10.69 1.63 -8.21
C SER A 103 -10.15 0.22 -8.32
N VAL A 104 -10.07 -0.31 -9.55
CA VAL A 104 -9.52 -1.64 -9.81
C VAL A 104 -8.14 -1.49 -10.41
N TYR A 105 -7.16 -2.13 -9.80
CA TYR A 105 -5.78 -2.18 -10.28
C TYR A 105 -5.43 -3.60 -10.67
N HIS A 106 -4.50 -3.75 -11.62
CA HIS A 106 -3.94 -5.05 -11.96
C HIS A 106 -2.47 -5.10 -11.58
N VAL A 107 -2.03 -6.23 -11.06
CA VAL A 107 -0.62 -6.47 -10.76
C VAL A 107 0.19 -6.39 -12.05
N THR A 108 1.30 -5.67 -12.02
CA THR A 108 2.23 -5.57 -13.16
C THR A 108 3.55 -6.28 -12.89
N GLY A 109 3.90 -6.48 -11.65
CA GLY A 109 5.13 -7.17 -11.27
C GLY A 109 5.39 -7.11 -9.78
N SER A 110 6.52 -7.65 -9.38
CA SER A 110 6.95 -7.65 -7.98
C SER A 110 8.46 -7.55 -7.89
N GLU A 111 8.95 -7.15 -6.72
CA GLU A 111 10.39 -7.08 -6.45
C GLU A 111 10.66 -7.24 -4.96
N ILE A 112 11.89 -7.62 -4.62
CA ILE A 112 12.35 -7.69 -3.24
C ILE A 112 13.40 -6.60 -3.05
N VAL A 113 13.23 -5.76 -2.03
CA VAL A 113 14.09 -4.60 -1.79
C VAL A 113 14.57 -4.56 -0.34
N ALA A 114 15.61 -3.75 -0.10
CA ALA A 114 16.09 -3.49 1.26
C ALA A 114 15.03 -2.70 2.05
N PRO A 115 15.01 -2.80 3.39
CA PRO A 115 14.03 -2.05 4.20
C PRO A 115 14.17 -0.53 4.07
N THR A 116 15.33 -0.06 3.62
CA THR A 116 15.63 1.37 3.44
C THR A 116 15.33 1.87 2.03
N ALA A 117 14.79 1.01 1.15
CA ALA A 117 14.54 1.38 -0.25
C ALA A 117 13.33 2.31 -0.35
N LEU A 118 13.57 3.61 -0.35
CA LEU A 118 12.51 4.63 -0.41
C LEU A 118 11.96 4.82 -1.82
N HIS A 119 12.65 4.33 -2.85
CA HIS A 119 12.21 4.46 -4.25
C HIS A 119 10.87 3.79 -4.52
N ILE A 120 10.45 2.86 -3.66
CA ILE A 120 9.13 2.20 -3.83
C ILE A 120 7.98 3.20 -3.75
N ALA A 121 8.20 4.34 -3.10
CA ALA A 121 7.19 5.40 -2.98
C ALA A 121 7.36 6.50 -4.02
N ASP A 122 8.29 6.36 -4.97
CA ASP A 122 8.46 7.33 -6.05
C ASP A 122 7.15 7.47 -6.82
N GLN A 123 6.79 8.71 -7.12
CA GLN A 123 5.54 8.99 -7.80
C GLN A 123 5.66 8.79 -9.31
N THR A 124 4.56 8.45 -9.94
CA THR A 124 4.49 8.08 -11.34
C THR A 124 3.61 9.08 -12.10
N VAL A 125 3.75 9.09 -13.43
CA VAL A 125 2.95 9.99 -14.28
C VAL A 125 1.60 9.40 -14.67
N THR A 126 1.38 8.11 -14.36
CA THR A 126 0.10 7.42 -14.57
C THR A 126 -0.39 6.87 -13.24
N PRO A 127 -1.70 6.55 -13.11
CA PRO A 127 -2.21 5.96 -11.88
C PRO A 127 -1.63 4.57 -11.64
N THR A 128 -0.81 4.43 -10.59
CA THR A 128 -0.23 3.16 -10.15
C THR A 128 -0.44 2.99 -8.66
N ALA A 129 -0.16 1.80 -8.16
CA ALA A 129 -0.17 1.55 -6.73
C ALA A 129 0.94 0.55 -6.38
N THR A 130 1.30 0.54 -5.11
CA THR A 130 2.37 -0.31 -4.59
C THR A 130 1.94 -0.86 -3.24
N LEU A 131 2.06 -2.17 -3.09
CA LEU A 131 1.87 -2.85 -1.81
C LEU A 131 3.23 -3.36 -1.35
N PHE A 132 3.52 -3.24 -0.04
CA PHE A 132 4.76 -3.82 0.47
C PHE A 132 4.59 -4.37 1.88
N ALA A 133 5.40 -5.36 2.20
CA ALA A 133 5.40 -6.05 3.49
C ALA A 133 6.80 -6.61 3.77
N CYS A 134 7.01 -7.08 5.01
CA CYS A 134 8.26 -7.71 5.38
C CYS A 134 8.53 -8.98 4.56
N HIS A 135 9.80 -9.27 4.31
CA HIS A 135 10.21 -10.46 3.55
C HIS A 135 11.56 -10.99 4.06
N PRO A 136 11.78 -12.31 4.12
CA PRO A 136 10.77 -13.37 4.03
C PRO A 136 9.81 -13.34 5.22
N PRO A 137 8.70 -14.10 5.18
CA PRO A 137 7.74 -14.09 6.28
C PRO A 137 8.43 -14.39 7.62
N GLY A 138 8.12 -13.56 8.64
CA GLY A 138 8.76 -13.65 9.95
C GLY A 138 10.09 -12.94 10.06
N SER A 139 10.55 -12.28 9.00
CA SER A 139 11.80 -11.52 8.97
C SER A 139 11.53 -10.09 8.48
N ALA A 140 12.29 -9.13 9.00
CA ALA A 140 12.24 -7.74 8.55
C ALA A 140 13.47 -7.35 7.74
N ARG A 141 14.26 -8.34 7.26
CA ARG A 141 15.51 -8.08 6.55
C ARG A 141 15.31 -7.46 5.18
N GLN A 142 14.16 -7.73 4.56
CA GLN A 142 13.82 -7.23 3.22
C GLN A 142 12.36 -6.82 3.19
N ARG A 143 11.93 -6.23 2.07
CA ARG A 143 10.52 -5.93 1.79
C ARG A 143 10.12 -6.62 0.50
N TYR A 144 8.96 -7.26 0.51
CA TYR A 144 8.33 -7.77 -0.70
C TYR A 144 7.40 -6.68 -1.25
N VAL A 145 7.58 -6.34 -2.51
CA VAL A 145 6.89 -5.20 -3.14
C VAL A 145 6.10 -5.70 -4.34
N VAL A 146 4.82 -5.34 -4.41
CA VAL A 146 3.96 -5.66 -5.55
C VAL A 146 3.58 -4.36 -6.23
N ARG A 147 3.79 -4.29 -7.54
CA ARG A 147 3.47 -3.12 -8.37
C ARG A 147 2.16 -3.32 -9.09
N LEU A 148 1.36 -2.27 -9.14
CA LEU A 148 0.02 -2.29 -9.71
C LEU A 148 -0.17 -1.11 -10.66
N ALA A 149 -1.05 -1.28 -11.66
CA ALA A 149 -1.48 -0.20 -12.54
C ALA A 149 -3.01 -0.16 -12.57
N LEU A 150 -3.57 1.04 -12.63
CA LEU A 150 -5.02 1.21 -12.70
C LEU A 150 -5.56 0.57 -13.97
N ALA A 151 -6.62 -0.21 -13.83
CA ALA A 151 -7.26 -0.91 -14.94
C ALA A 151 -8.39 -0.03 -15.50
N GLY A 152 -8.07 0.66 -16.55
CA GLY A 152 -9.07 1.49 -17.24
C GLY A 152 -9.58 2.66 -16.42
#